data_4eb2a3c7ccd0b2a4cf81012784aa45c9
#
_entry.id   4eb2a3c7ccd0b2a4cf81012784aa45c9
#
_cell.length_a   1.000
_cell.length_b   1.000
_cell.length_c   1.000
_cell.angle_alpha   90.00
_cell.angle_beta   90.00
_cell.angle_gamma   90.00
#
_symmetry.space_group_name_H-M   'P 1'
#
loop_
_entity.id
_entity.type
_entity.pdbx_description
1 polymer ?
#
loop_
_entity_poly.entity_id
_entity_poly.type
_entity_poly.pdbx_seq_one_letter_code
_entity_poly.pdbx_strand_id
1 'polypeptide(L)'
;DSDNIAQLAIQGPGAINAMQKLTSVNVTDMEYYTFRVIDFAGIKDVLFSATGYTGAGGCEIYVRNEYGPKLWNAVFEAGREAGIRPTGLGARDTLRLEMGYCLYGNDINDETSPIEAGLGWITKFTEGKDFIDRQLLLEQKEKGVKRKLRGFVMEERGIPRQHYEVVNREGEVIGEVTSGTMSPVLKQG
;
A
#
# COMPACT_ATOMS: atom_id res chain seq x y z
N ASP A 1 14.78 5.00 13.14
CA ASP A 1 15.85 4.07 12.66
C ASP A 1 15.75 3.73 11.16
N SER A 2 14.86 4.36 10.40
CA SER A 2 14.61 4.03 8.98
C SER A 2 15.88 4.06 8.13
N ASP A 3 16.79 4.99 8.40
CA ASP A 3 18.05 5.13 7.67
C ASP A 3 19.01 3.94 7.85
N ASN A 4 18.76 3.07 8.84
CA ASN A 4 19.57 1.90 9.13
C ASN A 4 18.92 0.58 8.69
N ILE A 5 17.74 0.65 8.06
CA ILE A 5 16.92 -0.52 7.73
C ILE A 5 16.62 -0.55 6.25
N ALA A 6 16.99 -1.64 5.60
CA ALA A 6 16.55 -1.98 4.26
C ALA A 6 15.20 -2.71 4.32
N GLN A 7 14.28 -2.33 3.46
CA GLN A 7 12.98 -3.00 3.27
C GLN A 7 12.86 -3.55 1.86
N LEU A 8 12.46 -4.81 1.74
CA LEU A 8 12.08 -5.43 0.49
C LEU A 8 10.61 -5.82 0.54
N ALA A 9 9.84 -5.39 -0.46
CA ALA A 9 8.47 -5.83 -0.66
C ALA A 9 8.43 -6.89 -1.77
N ILE A 10 8.06 -8.11 -1.42
CA ILE A 10 7.91 -9.23 -2.34
C ILE A 10 6.42 -9.53 -2.47
N GLN A 11 5.87 -9.22 -3.64
CA GLN A 11 4.43 -9.18 -3.83
C GLN A 11 4.00 -10.07 -4.99
N GLY A 12 2.76 -10.55 -4.92
CA GLY A 12 2.14 -11.40 -5.92
C GLY A 12 1.76 -12.79 -5.38
N PRO A 13 0.94 -13.54 -6.11
CA PRO A 13 0.33 -14.79 -5.61
C PRO A 13 1.36 -15.89 -5.31
N GLY A 14 2.53 -15.86 -5.95
CA GLY A 14 3.62 -16.82 -5.69
C GLY A 14 4.62 -16.38 -4.62
N ALA A 15 4.50 -15.16 -4.08
CA ALA A 15 5.54 -14.56 -3.23
C ALA A 15 5.79 -15.35 -1.95
N ILE A 16 4.75 -15.65 -1.18
CA ILE A 16 4.88 -16.32 0.12
C ILE A 16 5.49 -17.73 -0.05
N ASN A 17 5.03 -18.50 -1.04
CA ASN A 17 5.56 -19.83 -1.32
C ASN A 17 7.05 -19.79 -1.73
N ALA A 18 7.46 -18.78 -2.48
CA ALA A 18 8.86 -18.60 -2.82
C ALA A 18 9.69 -18.23 -1.58
N MET A 19 9.19 -17.35 -0.73
CA MET A 19 9.87 -16.91 0.48
C MET A 19 9.94 -18.01 1.56
N GLN A 20 8.99 -18.94 1.61
CA GLN A 20 9.04 -20.09 2.50
C GLN A 20 10.33 -20.93 2.34
N LYS A 21 10.95 -20.91 1.18
CA LYS A 21 12.21 -21.62 0.92
C LYS A 21 13.41 -21.05 1.72
N LEU A 22 13.28 -19.84 2.26
CA LEU A 22 14.36 -19.10 2.94
C LEU A 22 14.30 -19.18 4.47
N THR A 23 13.33 -19.89 5.03
CA THR A 23 13.16 -20.04 6.47
C THR A 23 12.56 -21.39 6.83
N SER A 24 12.91 -21.89 8.02
CA SER A 24 12.28 -23.09 8.60
C SER A 24 10.95 -22.78 9.30
N VAL A 25 10.66 -21.51 9.56
CA VAL A 25 9.39 -21.07 10.17
C VAL A 25 8.31 -21.11 9.12
N ASN A 26 7.13 -21.66 9.43
CA ASN A 26 6.01 -21.61 8.51
C ASN A 26 5.50 -20.18 8.37
N VAL A 27 5.66 -19.59 7.19
CA VAL A 27 5.16 -18.23 6.86
C VAL A 27 3.93 -18.26 5.96
N THR A 28 3.53 -19.44 5.48
CA THR A 28 2.37 -19.59 4.58
C THR A 28 1.03 -19.48 5.29
N ASP A 29 1.01 -19.63 6.61
CA ASP A 29 -0.17 -19.54 7.49
C ASP A 29 -0.32 -18.18 8.19
N MET A 30 0.56 -17.22 7.87
CA MET A 30 0.50 -15.90 8.49
C MET A 30 -0.73 -15.13 8.04
N GLU A 31 -1.47 -14.63 9.02
CA GLU A 31 -2.59 -13.73 8.76
C GLU A 31 -2.10 -12.39 8.23
N TYR A 32 -2.86 -11.80 7.32
CA TYR A 32 -2.57 -10.47 6.80
C TYR A 32 -2.58 -9.42 7.93
N TYR A 33 -1.66 -8.46 7.89
CA TYR A 33 -1.38 -7.49 8.95
C TYR A 33 -0.75 -8.07 10.22
N THR A 34 -0.13 -9.24 10.16
CA THR A 34 0.71 -9.77 11.23
C THR A 34 2.19 -9.78 10.82
N PHE A 35 3.07 -9.86 11.82
CA PHE A 35 4.50 -10.00 11.58
C PHE A 35 5.12 -11.01 12.55
N ARG A 36 6.27 -11.53 12.18
CA ARG A 36 7.13 -12.38 13.04
C ARG A 36 8.58 -11.91 12.91
N VAL A 37 9.35 -12.08 13.97
CA VAL A 37 10.81 -11.94 13.94
C VAL A 37 11.37 -13.35 13.85
N ILE A 38 12.07 -13.65 12.75
CA ILE A 38 12.49 -15.01 12.38
C ILE A 38 13.90 -15.00 11.78
N ASP A 39 14.54 -16.16 11.77
CA ASP A 39 15.74 -16.38 10.97
C ASP A 39 15.31 -16.57 9.50
N PHE A 40 15.87 -15.76 8.61
CA PHE A 40 15.47 -15.73 7.20
C PHE A 40 16.67 -15.49 6.29
N ALA A 41 16.82 -16.29 5.24
CA ALA A 41 17.93 -16.22 4.29
C ALA A 41 19.33 -16.29 4.95
N GLY A 42 19.45 -17.01 6.09
CA GLY A 42 20.68 -17.06 6.88
C GLY A 42 21.05 -15.74 7.57
N ILE A 43 20.06 -14.89 7.82
CA ILE A 43 20.14 -13.66 8.60
C ILE A 43 19.25 -13.87 9.84
N LYS A 44 19.77 -13.48 11.02
CA LYS A 44 19.03 -13.60 12.27
C LYS A 44 18.13 -12.39 12.51
N ASP A 45 17.07 -12.59 13.28
CA ASP A 45 16.17 -11.55 13.78
C ASP A 45 15.58 -10.66 12.67
N VAL A 46 15.23 -11.26 11.55
CA VAL A 46 14.58 -10.58 10.42
C VAL A 46 13.11 -10.36 10.74
N LEU A 47 12.62 -9.12 10.58
CA LEU A 47 11.20 -8.85 10.69
C LEU A 47 10.55 -9.19 9.34
N PHE A 48 9.74 -10.24 9.37
CA PHE A 48 8.93 -10.70 8.24
C PHE A 48 7.47 -10.32 8.48
N SER A 49 6.90 -9.52 7.61
CA SER A 49 5.53 -8.99 7.73
C SER A 49 4.64 -9.48 6.60
N ALA A 50 3.48 -10.02 6.96
CA ALA A 50 2.44 -10.41 6.00
C ALA A 50 1.64 -9.17 5.58
N THR A 51 2.30 -8.24 4.93
CA THR A 51 1.76 -6.95 4.46
C THR A 51 2.17 -6.66 3.03
N GLY A 52 1.54 -5.66 2.44
CA GLY A 52 1.87 -5.20 1.10
C GLY A 52 0.97 -4.07 0.63
N TYR A 53 1.30 -3.53 -0.53
CA TYR A 53 0.66 -2.35 -1.11
C TYR A 53 0.19 -2.58 -2.54
N THR A 54 -0.16 -3.83 -2.86
CA THR A 54 -0.50 -4.24 -4.23
C THR A 54 -1.84 -4.97 -4.36
N GLY A 55 -2.42 -5.40 -3.22
CA GLY A 55 -3.62 -6.24 -3.22
C GLY A 55 -3.41 -7.66 -3.76
N ALA A 56 -2.18 -8.02 -4.18
CA ALA A 56 -1.87 -9.30 -4.81
C ALA A 56 -1.33 -10.35 -3.84
N GLY A 57 -1.33 -10.06 -2.53
CA GLY A 57 -0.66 -10.87 -1.52
C GLY A 57 0.86 -10.71 -1.55
N GLY A 58 1.52 -11.28 -0.56
CA GLY A 58 2.97 -11.18 -0.42
C GLY A 58 3.42 -10.80 0.98
N CYS A 59 4.64 -10.32 1.08
CA CYS A 59 5.26 -9.93 2.33
C CYS A 59 6.18 -8.71 2.17
N GLU A 60 6.51 -8.12 3.30
CA GLU A 60 7.55 -7.10 3.44
C GLU A 60 8.58 -7.59 4.45
N ILE A 61 9.84 -7.46 4.11
CA ILE A 61 10.97 -7.99 4.89
C ILE A 61 11.88 -6.84 5.25
N TYR A 62 12.22 -6.73 6.53
CA TYR A 62 13.04 -5.66 7.07
C TYR A 62 14.32 -6.22 7.70
N VAL A 63 15.46 -5.69 7.30
CA VAL A 63 16.78 -6.08 7.79
C VAL A 63 17.67 -4.86 7.99
N ARG A 64 18.77 -4.99 8.73
CA ARG A 64 19.81 -3.97 8.72
C ARG A 64 20.35 -3.76 7.31
N ASN A 65 20.69 -2.51 6.96
CA ASN A 65 21.16 -2.13 5.61
C ASN A 65 22.29 -3.02 5.09
N GLU A 66 23.21 -3.42 5.95
CA GLU A 66 24.33 -4.29 5.59
C GLU A 66 23.91 -5.64 5.00
N TYR A 67 22.72 -6.14 5.37
CA TYR A 67 22.17 -7.38 4.86
C TYR A 67 21.29 -7.20 3.60
N GLY A 68 21.00 -5.97 3.21
CA GLY A 68 20.13 -5.67 2.06
C GLY A 68 20.57 -6.39 0.78
N PRO A 69 21.85 -6.30 0.33
CA PRO A 69 22.32 -7.00 -0.86
C PRO A 69 22.24 -8.54 -0.75
N LYS A 70 22.55 -9.10 0.43
CA LYS A 70 22.44 -10.55 0.67
C LYS A 70 20.99 -10.99 0.57
N LEU A 71 20.06 -10.26 1.21
CA LEU A 71 18.64 -10.55 1.18
C LEU A 71 18.09 -10.47 -0.24
N TRP A 72 18.43 -9.42 -0.99
CA TRP A 72 18.04 -9.24 -2.39
C TRP A 72 18.38 -10.45 -3.24
N ASN A 73 19.64 -10.89 -3.19
CA ASN A 73 20.11 -12.03 -3.97
C ASN A 73 19.40 -13.33 -3.58
N ALA A 74 19.21 -13.58 -2.29
CA ALA A 74 18.50 -14.77 -1.79
C ALA A 74 17.03 -14.79 -2.24
N VAL A 75 16.35 -13.66 -2.20
CA VAL A 75 14.96 -13.51 -2.66
C VAL A 75 14.83 -13.81 -4.14
N PHE A 76 15.73 -13.29 -4.98
CA PHE A 76 15.71 -13.58 -6.43
C PHE A 76 16.01 -15.03 -6.74
N GLU A 77 16.94 -15.65 -6.01
CA GLU A 77 17.23 -17.07 -6.17
C GLU A 77 16.03 -17.94 -5.79
N ALA A 78 15.43 -17.70 -4.62
CA ALA A 78 14.27 -18.45 -4.16
C ALA A 78 13.04 -18.27 -5.05
N GLY A 79 12.85 -17.07 -5.62
CA GLY A 79 11.73 -16.71 -6.48
C GLY A 79 11.92 -17.06 -7.96
N ARG A 80 13.08 -17.58 -8.37
CA ARG A 80 13.42 -17.85 -9.79
C ARG A 80 12.36 -18.68 -10.50
N GLU A 81 11.97 -19.80 -9.92
CA GLU A 81 10.96 -20.71 -10.47
C GLU A 81 9.55 -20.10 -10.52
N ALA A 82 9.26 -19.20 -9.57
CA ALA A 82 8.01 -18.44 -9.54
C ALA A 82 8.01 -17.25 -10.53
N GLY A 83 9.10 -17.04 -11.26
CA GLY A 83 9.22 -15.96 -12.24
C GLY A 83 9.35 -14.58 -11.61
N ILE A 84 9.98 -14.46 -10.44
CA ILE A 84 10.21 -13.18 -9.78
C ILE A 84 10.90 -12.18 -10.70
N ARG A 85 10.49 -10.94 -10.65
CA ARG A 85 11.10 -9.85 -11.42
C ARG A 85 11.28 -8.61 -10.54
N PRO A 86 12.34 -7.82 -10.78
CA PRO A 86 12.46 -6.51 -10.16
C PRO A 86 11.40 -5.57 -10.74
N THR A 87 10.79 -4.75 -9.89
CA THR A 87 9.77 -3.79 -10.28
C THR A 87 10.16 -2.39 -9.83
N GLY A 88 9.78 -1.39 -10.63
CA GLY A 88 10.04 0.00 -10.33
C GLY A 88 8.84 0.70 -9.66
N LEU A 89 9.03 1.98 -9.35
CA LEU A 89 8.01 2.82 -8.71
C LEU A 89 6.71 2.94 -9.53
N GLY A 90 6.80 2.89 -10.85
CA GLY A 90 5.62 2.92 -11.72
C GLY A 90 4.69 1.72 -11.50
N ALA A 91 5.26 0.51 -11.30
CA ALA A 91 4.46 -0.67 -10.96
C ALA A 91 3.83 -0.55 -9.56
N ARG A 92 4.59 -0.05 -8.58
CA ARG A 92 4.07 0.23 -7.24
C ARG A 92 2.87 1.19 -7.29
N ASP A 93 2.96 2.26 -8.08
CA ASP A 93 1.91 3.26 -8.17
C ASP A 93 0.66 2.74 -8.89
N THR A 94 0.80 2.04 -10.01
CA THR A 94 -0.35 1.45 -10.71
C THR A 94 -1.06 0.40 -9.87
N LEU A 95 -0.33 -0.50 -9.22
CA LEU A 95 -0.90 -1.58 -8.41
C LEU A 95 -1.67 -1.03 -7.19
N ARG A 96 -1.09 -0.07 -6.46
CA ARG A 96 -1.77 0.52 -5.30
C ARG A 96 -3.03 1.30 -5.72
N LEU A 97 -2.97 2.02 -6.84
CA LEU A 97 -4.09 2.83 -7.31
C LEU A 97 -5.26 1.95 -7.76
N GLU A 98 -5.00 0.86 -8.46
CA GLU A 98 -6.03 -0.13 -8.84
C GLU A 98 -6.76 -0.70 -7.61
N MET A 99 -6.09 -0.77 -6.47
CA MET A 99 -6.67 -1.19 -5.19
C MET A 99 -7.33 -0.06 -4.39
N GLY A 100 -7.24 1.18 -4.87
CA GLY A 100 -7.73 2.35 -4.14
C GLY A 100 -6.90 2.69 -2.90
N TYR A 101 -5.63 2.28 -2.83
CA TYR A 101 -4.75 2.61 -1.71
C TYR A 101 -4.19 4.02 -1.87
N CYS A 102 -4.33 4.81 -0.81
CA CYS A 102 -3.84 6.18 -0.78
C CYS A 102 -2.31 6.25 -0.83
N LEU A 103 -1.79 7.24 -1.54
CA LEU A 103 -0.39 7.63 -1.49
C LEU A 103 -0.25 8.92 -0.69
N TYR A 104 0.56 8.88 0.38
CA TYR A 104 0.86 10.07 1.18
C TYR A 104 1.63 11.11 0.33
N GLY A 105 1.22 12.35 0.45
CA GLY A 105 1.71 13.45 -0.37
C GLY A 105 0.90 13.69 -1.66
N ASN A 106 0.06 12.71 -2.05
CA ASN A 106 -0.85 12.83 -3.19
C ASN A 106 -2.32 12.82 -2.73
N ASP A 107 -2.78 11.66 -2.28
CA ASP A 107 -4.20 11.44 -1.93
C ASP A 107 -4.52 11.84 -0.50
N ILE A 108 -3.54 11.81 0.37
CA ILE A 108 -3.60 12.16 1.78
C ILE A 108 -2.36 12.95 2.19
N ASN A 109 -2.54 13.84 3.15
CA ASN A 109 -1.49 14.67 3.74
C ASN A 109 -1.89 15.10 5.15
N ASP A 110 -1.14 16.02 5.75
CA ASP A 110 -1.40 16.55 7.10
C ASP A 110 -2.74 17.30 7.25
N GLU A 111 -3.34 17.70 6.14
CA GLU A 111 -4.62 18.44 6.10
C GLU A 111 -5.81 17.54 5.75
N THR A 112 -5.58 16.24 5.56
CA THR A 112 -6.62 15.29 5.13
C THR A 112 -7.00 14.37 6.29
N SER A 113 -8.26 14.48 6.74
CA SER A 113 -8.74 13.55 7.77
C SER A 113 -8.95 12.14 7.21
N PRO A 114 -8.85 11.10 8.06
CA PRO A 114 -9.16 9.74 7.63
C PRO A 114 -10.61 9.57 7.17
N ILE A 115 -11.54 10.40 7.63
CA ILE A 115 -12.94 10.37 7.18
C ILE A 115 -13.07 10.92 5.76
N GLU A 116 -12.38 12.01 5.44
CA GLU A 116 -12.30 12.57 4.09
C GLU A 116 -11.63 11.58 3.12
N ALA A 117 -10.58 10.90 3.58
CA ALA A 117 -9.84 9.90 2.79
C ALA A 117 -10.61 8.58 2.56
N GLY A 118 -11.82 8.42 3.11
CA GLY A 118 -12.59 7.18 3.02
C GLY A 118 -12.09 6.08 3.95
N LEU A 119 -11.21 6.40 4.90
CA LEU A 119 -10.59 5.48 5.87
C LEU A 119 -11.37 5.39 7.19
N GLY A 120 -12.60 5.85 7.22
CA GLY A 120 -13.47 5.79 8.40
C GLY A 120 -13.71 4.37 8.94
N TRP A 121 -13.56 3.36 8.10
CA TRP A 121 -13.71 1.96 8.48
C TRP A 121 -12.59 1.46 9.40
N ILE A 122 -11.39 2.03 9.33
CA ILE A 122 -10.27 1.73 10.23
C ILE A 122 -10.19 2.68 11.42
N THR A 123 -10.89 3.81 11.37
CA THR A 123 -10.95 4.79 12.46
C THR A 123 -11.94 4.30 13.51
N LYS A 124 -11.43 3.75 14.63
CA LYS A 124 -12.24 3.06 15.63
C LYS A 124 -12.61 3.97 16.80
N PHE A 125 -13.89 4.24 16.97
CA PHE A 125 -14.47 5.06 18.05
C PHE A 125 -14.96 4.18 19.22
N THR A 126 -14.31 3.06 19.48
CA THR A 126 -14.66 2.15 20.57
C THR A 126 -14.54 2.85 21.92
N GLU A 127 -15.42 2.50 22.86
CA GLU A 127 -15.37 2.98 24.23
C GLU A 127 -14.01 2.64 24.88
N GLY A 128 -13.49 3.57 25.67
CA GLY A 128 -12.18 3.45 26.33
C GLY A 128 -10.98 3.63 25.41
N LYS A 129 -11.18 3.82 24.10
CA LYS A 129 -10.09 4.20 23.17
C LYS A 129 -10.12 5.69 22.87
N ASP A 130 -9.11 6.39 23.36
CA ASP A 130 -8.91 7.79 23.06
C ASP A 130 -7.70 7.98 22.13
N PHE A 131 -7.75 8.99 21.26
CA PHE A 131 -6.70 9.34 20.32
C PHE A 131 -6.84 10.81 19.89
N ILE A 132 -5.80 11.36 19.32
CA ILE A 132 -5.75 12.75 18.85
C ILE A 132 -6.91 13.03 17.89
N ASP A 133 -7.62 14.16 18.12
CA ASP A 133 -8.76 14.62 17.34
C ASP A 133 -9.96 13.66 17.26
N ARG A 134 -10.08 12.72 18.21
CA ARG A 134 -11.17 11.75 18.23
C ARG A 134 -12.56 12.41 18.13
N GLN A 135 -12.80 13.48 18.86
CA GLN A 135 -14.09 14.16 18.87
C GLN A 135 -14.39 14.82 17.51
N LEU A 136 -13.42 15.49 16.91
CA LEU A 136 -13.53 16.09 15.59
C LEU A 136 -13.84 15.04 14.52
N LEU A 137 -13.12 13.93 14.55
CA LEU A 137 -13.30 12.83 13.59
C LEU A 137 -14.65 12.11 13.78
N LEU A 138 -15.13 12.00 15.01
CA LEU A 138 -16.47 11.49 15.29
C LEU A 138 -17.56 12.40 14.71
N GLU A 139 -17.44 13.71 14.90
CA GLU A 139 -18.36 14.69 14.29
C GLU A 139 -18.36 14.63 12.76
N GLN A 140 -17.18 14.50 12.12
CA GLN A 140 -17.08 14.32 10.68
C GLN A 140 -17.77 13.03 10.21
N LYS A 141 -17.66 11.96 10.99
CA LYS A 141 -18.32 10.68 10.68
C LYS A 141 -19.83 10.78 10.76
N GLU A 142 -20.36 11.50 11.74
CA GLU A 142 -21.79 11.66 12.00
C GLU A 142 -22.45 12.72 11.10
N LYS A 143 -21.81 13.88 10.92
CA LYS A 143 -22.36 15.01 10.17
C LYS A 143 -21.95 15.00 8.69
N GLY A 144 -20.97 14.19 8.32
CA GLY A 144 -20.35 14.18 6.99
C GLY A 144 -19.19 15.18 6.87
N VAL A 145 -18.53 15.10 5.72
CA VAL A 145 -17.37 15.94 5.37
C VAL A 145 -17.65 16.77 4.12
N LYS A 146 -16.98 17.90 3.98
CA LYS A 146 -17.16 18.82 2.84
C LYS A 146 -16.53 18.29 1.56
N ARG A 147 -15.39 17.56 1.67
CA ARG A 147 -14.68 16.93 0.57
C ARG A 147 -14.48 15.45 0.87
N LYS A 148 -14.38 14.63 -0.16
CA LYS A 148 -14.20 13.19 0.02
C LYS A 148 -13.40 12.61 -1.12
N LEU A 149 -12.40 11.80 -0.79
CA LEU A 149 -11.65 11.03 -1.78
C LEU A 149 -12.57 10.00 -2.45
N ARG A 150 -12.52 9.96 -3.79
CA ARG A 150 -13.28 9.01 -4.61
C ARG A 150 -12.44 8.49 -5.75
N GLY A 151 -12.49 7.18 -5.96
CA GLY A 151 -11.96 6.58 -7.19
C GLY A 151 -12.97 6.75 -8.33
N PHE A 152 -12.45 6.89 -9.54
CA PHE A 152 -13.22 6.88 -10.78
C PHE A 152 -12.41 6.19 -11.88
N VAL A 153 -13.08 5.81 -12.96
CA VAL A 153 -12.48 5.24 -14.17
C VAL A 153 -12.94 6.11 -15.33
N MET A 154 -12.04 6.40 -16.26
CA MET A 154 -12.37 7.19 -17.45
C MET A 154 -13.28 6.40 -18.38
N GLU A 155 -14.38 7.01 -18.82
CA GLU A 155 -15.26 6.41 -19.84
C GLU A 155 -14.65 6.52 -21.24
N GLU A 156 -13.97 7.63 -21.51
CA GLU A 156 -13.28 7.87 -22.77
C GLU A 156 -11.77 7.67 -22.63
N ARG A 157 -11.09 7.60 -23.76
CA ARG A 157 -9.62 7.45 -23.76
C ARG A 157 -8.95 8.69 -23.17
N GLY A 158 -8.31 8.52 -22.04
CA GLY A 158 -7.58 9.57 -21.35
C GLY A 158 -6.81 9.01 -20.16
N ILE A 159 -5.84 9.75 -19.66
CA ILE A 159 -5.12 9.42 -18.45
C ILE A 159 -5.24 10.63 -17.53
N PRO A 160 -6.01 10.51 -16.43
CA PRO A 160 -6.06 11.58 -15.45
C PRO A 160 -4.69 11.74 -14.80
N ARG A 161 -4.28 12.97 -14.58
CA ARG A 161 -3.00 13.28 -13.91
C ARG A 161 -3.24 14.11 -12.68
N GLN A 162 -2.33 13.98 -11.72
CA GLN A 162 -2.35 14.79 -10.52
C GLN A 162 -2.50 16.28 -10.86
N HIS A 163 -3.31 17.00 -10.10
CA HIS A 163 -3.67 18.41 -10.26
C HIS A 163 -4.58 18.74 -11.45
N TYR A 164 -5.10 17.75 -12.18
CA TYR A 164 -6.17 18.01 -13.13
C TYR A 164 -7.46 18.34 -12.38
N GLU A 165 -8.14 19.37 -12.85
CA GLU A 165 -9.45 19.76 -12.29
C GLU A 165 -10.51 18.72 -12.66
N VAL A 166 -11.39 18.46 -11.70
CA VAL A 166 -12.61 17.69 -11.90
C VAL A 166 -13.75 18.70 -11.96
N VAL A 167 -14.47 18.70 -13.07
CA VAL A 167 -15.56 19.64 -13.33
C VAL A 167 -16.90 18.91 -13.43
N ASN A 168 -18.00 19.58 -13.04
CA ASN A 168 -19.34 19.09 -13.29
C ASN A 168 -19.78 19.37 -14.75
N ARG A 169 -21.03 19.01 -15.08
CA ARG A 169 -21.57 19.21 -16.45
C ARG A 169 -21.75 20.68 -16.78
N GLU A 170 -21.87 21.54 -15.80
CA GLU A 170 -22.01 22.99 -15.92
C GLU A 170 -20.64 23.69 -16.08
N GLY A 171 -19.53 22.96 -15.97
CA GLY A 171 -18.16 23.46 -16.08
C GLY A 171 -17.61 24.03 -14.76
N GLU A 172 -18.29 23.82 -13.64
CA GLU A 172 -17.81 24.26 -12.34
C GLU A 172 -16.80 23.26 -11.78
N VAL A 173 -15.69 23.75 -11.20
CA VAL A 173 -14.69 22.92 -10.53
C VAL A 173 -15.26 22.37 -9.23
N ILE A 174 -15.34 21.04 -9.15
CA ILE A 174 -15.87 20.29 -7.99
C ILE A 174 -14.80 19.48 -7.27
N GLY A 175 -13.59 19.41 -7.80
CA GLY A 175 -12.50 18.66 -7.19
C GLY A 175 -11.23 18.70 -8.01
N GLU A 176 -10.26 17.93 -7.58
CA GLU A 176 -8.96 17.79 -8.20
C GLU A 176 -8.54 16.31 -8.21
N VAL A 177 -7.85 15.88 -9.25
CA VAL A 177 -7.23 14.55 -9.32
C VAL A 177 -6.01 14.52 -8.42
N THR A 178 -6.02 13.66 -7.43
CA THR A 178 -4.90 13.47 -6.49
C THR A 178 -3.90 12.44 -7.00
N SER A 179 -4.39 11.36 -7.60
CA SER A 179 -3.59 10.33 -8.28
C SER A 179 -4.30 9.84 -9.52
N GLY A 180 -3.54 9.53 -10.57
CA GLY A 180 -4.11 9.00 -11.80
C GLY A 180 -3.07 8.35 -12.69
N THR A 181 -3.46 7.23 -13.31
CA THR A 181 -2.60 6.46 -14.21
C THR A 181 -3.42 5.71 -15.26
N MET A 182 -2.74 5.13 -16.21
CA MET A 182 -3.31 4.08 -17.07
C MET A 182 -3.20 2.73 -16.33
N SER A 183 -4.33 2.12 -16.03
CA SER A 183 -4.35 0.77 -15.47
C SER A 183 -3.89 -0.26 -16.52
N PRO A 184 -2.82 -1.03 -16.26
CA PRO A 184 -2.42 -2.12 -17.15
C PRO A 184 -3.46 -3.25 -17.25
N VAL A 185 -4.23 -3.46 -16.17
CA VAL A 185 -5.25 -4.52 -16.08
C VAL A 185 -6.54 -4.10 -16.78
N LEU A 186 -7.07 -2.93 -16.43
CA LEU A 186 -8.33 -2.41 -17.01
C LEU A 186 -8.14 -1.83 -18.40
N LYS A 187 -6.92 -1.41 -18.77
CA LYS A 187 -6.58 -0.68 -20.00
C LYS A 187 -7.35 0.64 -20.14
N GLN A 188 -7.63 1.26 -19.02
CA GLN A 188 -8.34 2.53 -18.87
C GLN A 188 -7.61 3.44 -17.88
N GLY A 189 -7.79 4.74 -18.01
CA GLY A 189 -7.31 5.71 -17.04
C GLY A 189 -8.18 5.82 -15.80
#